data_151e8eb4aa32accd721afcf9ee73088f
#
_entry.id   151e8eb4aa32accd721afcf9ee73088f
#
_cell.length_a   1.000
_cell.length_b   1.000
_cell.length_c   1.000
_cell.angle_alpha   90.00
_cell.angle_beta   90.00
_cell.angle_gamma   90.00
#
_symmetry.space_group_name_H-M   'P 1'
#
loop_
_entity.id
_entity.type
_entity.pdbx_description
1 polymer ?
#
loop_
_entity_poly.entity_id
_entity_poly.type
_entity_poly.pdbx_seq_one_letter_code
_entity_poly.pdbx_strand_id
1 'polypeptide(L)'
;MNKVSDIAPEFSFEKEKIIAKSLSQRFQWEMVLIGLGQAFVWLTLWPLVLYGYISLLMGFLIATICACFAYLPSHESQHGNYSRGNPKLRWLDALVGHTTLITLIYPYEILRVTHMKHHAYTNDPQKDPDYNNAHAKSLFHVIKIAADGSSTDFQKYLEVFDNDKAFINSFNKGVPVALLLRAALMVLVVLFPLETLLLWWVPAKIGTVYTTVFFAYYPHLGTSTGRYKDTRFWSHWMPRYLNHSMQLHFIHHLHPSIGHFDEPKAIEALKPFLVARGVPGADQIPDRIIYNPLIKF
;
A
#
# COMPACT_ATOMS: atom_id res chain seq x y z
N MET A 1 -13.47 -3.24 28.37
CA MET A 1 -14.73 -2.73 27.74
C MET A 1 -14.66 -1.22 27.78
N ASN A 2 -14.19 -0.58 26.71
CA ASN A 2 -14.12 0.88 26.64
C ASN A 2 -15.50 1.43 26.26
N LYS A 3 -15.99 2.36 27.05
CA LYS A 3 -17.29 3.03 26.90
C LYS A 3 -17.39 3.71 25.52
N VAL A 4 -18.08 3.08 24.59
CA VAL A 4 -18.56 3.69 23.32
C VAL A 4 -19.75 4.62 23.60
N SER A 5 -20.12 4.83 24.89
CA SER A 5 -21.40 5.42 25.30
C SER A 5 -21.45 6.96 25.33
N ASP A 6 -20.35 7.68 25.07
CA ASP A 6 -20.31 9.13 25.28
C ASP A 6 -20.12 9.95 23.98
N ILE A 7 -20.24 9.32 22.80
CA ILE A 7 -20.17 10.06 21.54
C ILE A 7 -21.56 10.62 21.23
N ALA A 8 -21.62 11.94 20.99
CA ALA A 8 -22.88 12.60 20.66
C ALA A 8 -23.61 11.87 19.50
N PRO A 9 -24.95 11.73 19.55
CA PRO A 9 -25.74 10.97 18.56
C PRO A 9 -25.52 11.42 17.11
N GLU A 10 -25.08 12.66 16.92
CA GLU A 10 -24.74 13.23 15.62
C GLU A 10 -23.50 12.58 14.99
N PHE A 11 -22.57 12.04 15.81
CA PHE A 11 -21.35 11.33 15.37
C PHE A 11 -21.47 9.80 15.49
N SER A 12 -22.68 9.27 15.35
CA SER A 12 -22.91 7.82 15.45
C SER A 12 -22.17 7.05 14.35
N PHE A 13 -21.80 5.79 14.64
CA PHE A 13 -21.13 4.91 13.69
C PHE A 13 -21.97 4.67 12.43
N GLU A 14 -23.29 4.61 12.56
CA GLU A 14 -24.18 4.43 11.41
C GLU A 14 -24.13 5.62 10.44
N LYS A 15 -24.12 6.85 10.96
CA LYS A 15 -23.98 8.06 10.12
C LYS A 15 -22.62 8.09 9.41
N GLU A 16 -21.54 7.81 10.15
CA GLU A 16 -20.19 7.69 9.60
C GLU A 16 -20.16 6.67 8.43
N LYS A 17 -20.74 5.48 8.65
CA LYS A 17 -20.82 4.42 7.65
C LYS A 17 -21.61 4.81 6.41
N ILE A 18 -22.73 5.54 6.58
CA ILE A 18 -23.56 6.03 5.45
C ILE A 18 -22.73 7.01 4.59
N ILE A 19 -22.04 7.95 5.20
CA ILE A 19 -21.16 8.90 4.49
C ILE A 19 -20.04 8.16 3.77
N ALA A 20 -19.33 7.27 4.46
CA ALA A 20 -18.27 6.48 3.87
C ALA A 20 -18.76 5.65 2.67
N LYS A 21 -19.92 5.00 2.80
CA LYS A 21 -20.54 4.23 1.73
C LYS A 21 -20.90 5.08 0.51
N SER A 22 -21.38 6.31 0.69
CA SER A 22 -21.69 7.21 -0.43
C SER A 22 -20.44 7.60 -1.22
N LEU A 23 -19.29 7.70 -0.55
CA LEU A 23 -17.99 8.06 -1.14
C LEU A 23 -17.23 6.86 -1.72
N SER A 24 -17.69 5.63 -1.46
CA SER A 24 -17.06 4.40 -1.95
C SER A 24 -17.66 3.89 -3.26
N GLN A 25 -18.44 4.70 -4.01
CA GLN A 25 -19.16 4.21 -5.19
C GLN A 25 -18.42 4.43 -6.52
N ARG A 26 -17.49 5.37 -6.58
CA ARG A 26 -16.81 5.73 -7.81
C ARG A 26 -15.79 4.68 -8.25
N PHE A 27 -15.83 4.27 -9.51
CA PHE A 27 -14.80 3.43 -10.10
C PHE A 27 -13.50 4.22 -10.27
N GLN A 28 -12.37 3.65 -9.82
CA GLN A 28 -11.06 4.31 -9.80
C GLN A 28 -10.28 4.05 -11.11
N TRP A 29 -10.82 4.47 -12.25
CA TRP A 29 -10.20 4.25 -13.57
C TRP A 29 -8.81 4.91 -13.70
N GLU A 30 -8.61 6.04 -13.02
CA GLU A 30 -7.33 6.74 -12.98
C GLU A 30 -6.24 5.85 -12.38
N MET A 31 -6.57 5.13 -11.31
CA MET A 31 -5.64 4.24 -10.64
C MET A 31 -5.31 3.01 -11.50
N VAL A 32 -6.28 2.50 -12.25
CA VAL A 32 -6.04 1.43 -13.25
C VAL A 32 -5.08 1.91 -14.33
N LEU A 33 -5.29 3.12 -14.86
CA LEU A 33 -4.40 3.70 -15.89
C LEU A 33 -3.00 3.97 -15.34
N ILE A 34 -2.88 4.49 -14.13
CA ILE A 34 -1.57 4.69 -13.47
C ILE A 34 -0.86 3.34 -13.31
N GLY A 35 -1.55 2.32 -12.81
CA GLY A 35 -0.97 1.01 -12.57
C GLY A 35 -0.51 0.33 -13.86
N LEU A 36 -1.37 0.21 -14.86
CA LEU A 36 -1.02 -0.42 -16.12
C LEU A 36 -0.04 0.43 -16.94
N GLY A 37 -0.19 1.76 -16.89
CA GLY A 37 0.69 2.69 -17.59
C GLY A 37 2.13 2.63 -17.07
N GLN A 38 2.33 2.64 -15.74
CA GLN A 38 3.67 2.54 -15.18
C GLN A 38 4.32 1.18 -15.49
N ALA A 39 3.56 0.08 -15.47
CA ALA A 39 4.06 -1.23 -15.83
C ALA A 39 4.43 -1.30 -17.32
N PHE A 40 3.63 -0.70 -18.20
CA PHE A 40 3.93 -0.57 -19.61
C PHE A 40 5.20 0.26 -19.85
N VAL A 41 5.34 1.41 -19.18
CA VAL A 41 6.57 2.21 -19.23
C VAL A 41 7.76 1.37 -18.80
N TRP A 42 7.70 0.68 -17.67
CA TRP A 42 8.79 -0.16 -17.19
C TRP A 42 9.16 -1.26 -18.16
N LEU A 43 8.18 -1.95 -18.76
CA LEU A 43 8.43 -2.99 -19.77
C LEU A 43 9.12 -2.42 -21.02
N THR A 44 8.73 -1.23 -21.47
CA THR A 44 9.31 -0.60 -22.66
C THR A 44 10.72 -0.06 -22.42
N LEU A 45 11.14 0.18 -21.16
CA LEU A 45 12.52 0.55 -20.86
C LEU A 45 13.53 -0.49 -21.33
N TRP A 46 13.19 -1.77 -21.24
CA TRP A 46 14.11 -2.85 -21.60
C TRP A 46 14.58 -2.76 -23.05
N PRO A 47 13.70 -2.82 -24.07
CA PRO A 47 14.14 -2.67 -25.45
C PRO A 47 14.76 -1.29 -25.71
N LEU A 48 14.25 -0.21 -25.11
CA LEU A 48 14.81 1.13 -25.34
C LEU A 48 16.27 1.27 -24.84
N VAL A 49 16.60 0.65 -23.73
CA VAL A 49 17.98 0.63 -23.19
C VAL A 49 18.85 -0.35 -23.99
N LEU A 50 18.34 -1.58 -24.23
CA LEU A 50 19.14 -2.62 -24.92
C LEU A 50 19.49 -2.25 -26.37
N TYR A 51 18.61 -1.50 -27.05
CA TYR A 51 18.89 -0.98 -28.39
C TYR A 51 19.56 0.40 -28.40
N GLY A 52 19.90 0.95 -27.23
CA GLY A 52 20.64 2.22 -27.12
C GLY A 52 19.83 3.48 -27.40
N TYR A 53 18.48 3.41 -27.47
CA TYR A 53 17.62 4.60 -27.64
C TYR A 53 17.63 5.53 -26.43
N ILE A 54 17.80 4.99 -25.23
CA ILE A 54 17.99 5.75 -24.00
C ILE A 54 19.19 5.18 -23.22
N SER A 55 19.87 6.04 -22.45
CA SER A 55 20.98 5.61 -21.62
C SER A 55 20.50 4.73 -20.46
N LEU A 56 21.33 3.80 -20.01
CA LEU A 56 21.04 2.96 -18.84
C LEU A 56 20.76 3.78 -17.58
N LEU A 57 21.44 4.92 -17.39
CA LEU A 57 21.18 5.84 -16.27
C LEU A 57 19.74 6.41 -16.35
N MET A 58 19.31 6.86 -17.52
CA MET A 58 17.93 7.35 -17.71
C MET A 58 16.93 6.21 -17.46
N GLY A 59 17.21 5.02 -17.98
CA GLY A 59 16.42 3.82 -17.74
C GLY A 59 16.29 3.51 -16.24
N PHE A 60 17.40 3.57 -15.49
CA PHE A 60 17.41 3.38 -14.04
C PHE A 60 16.53 4.39 -13.29
N LEU A 61 16.63 5.68 -13.62
CA LEU A 61 15.81 6.71 -12.97
C LEU A 61 14.32 6.48 -13.21
N ILE A 62 13.92 6.18 -14.45
CA ILE A 62 12.52 5.91 -14.79
C ILE A 62 12.05 4.61 -14.14
N ALA A 63 12.85 3.53 -14.16
CA ALA A 63 12.52 2.28 -13.48
C ALA A 63 12.33 2.45 -11.98
N THR A 64 13.14 3.30 -11.35
CA THR A 64 13.01 3.63 -9.91
C THR A 64 11.70 4.35 -9.62
N ILE A 65 11.32 5.32 -10.45
CA ILE A 65 10.02 5.99 -10.34
C ILE A 65 8.88 4.96 -10.49
N CYS A 66 8.93 4.10 -11.51
CA CYS A 66 7.93 3.05 -11.71
C CYS A 66 7.83 2.13 -10.48
N ALA A 67 8.95 1.72 -9.89
CA ALA A 67 8.97 0.87 -8.70
C ALA A 67 8.37 1.58 -7.47
N CYS A 68 8.65 2.86 -7.25
CA CYS A 68 8.06 3.63 -6.15
C CYS A 68 6.54 3.80 -6.31
N PHE A 69 6.03 3.86 -7.54
CA PHE A 69 4.61 4.03 -7.82
C PHE A 69 3.84 2.72 -8.04
N ALA A 70 4.49 1.57 -7.97
CA ALA A 70 3.91 0.28 -8.27
C ALA A 70 2.93 -0.24 -7.21
N TYR A 71 3.22 0.03 -5.92
CA TYR A 71 2.47 -0.57 -4.83
C TYR A 71 1.03 -0.04 -4.72
N LEU A 72 0.81 1.27 -4.85
CA LEU A 72 -0.51 1.87 -4.63
C LEU A 72 -1.62 1.30 -5.54
N PRO A 73 -1.44 1.13 -6.86
CA PRO A 73 -2.46 0.49 -7.69
C PRO A 73 -2.72 -0.97 -7.29
N SER A 74 -1.69 -1.71 -6.89
CA SER A 74 -1.86 -3.06 -6.35
C SER A 74 -2.59 -3.06 -5.02
N HIS A 75 -2.32 -2.12 -4.14
CA HIS A 75 -2.97 -1.94 -2.85
C HIS A 75 -4.48 -1.71 -3.01
N GLU A 76 -4.91 -0.83 -3.91
CA GLU A 76 -6.33 -0.65 -4.27
C GLU A 76 -6.95 -1.97 -4.79
N SER A 77 -6.21 -2.71 -5.60
CA SER A 77 -6.62 -4.02 -6.10
C SER A 77 -6.76 -5.06 -4.98
N GLN A 78 -5.90 -5.04 -3.97
CA GLN A 78 -5.95 -5.98 -2.83
C GLN A 78 -7.26 -5.85 -2.05
N HIS A 79 -7.84 -4.66 -2.00
CA HIS A 79 -9.16 -4.39 -1.42
C HIS A 79 -10.33 -4.64 -2.37
N GLY A 80 -10.07 -4.99 -3.63
CA GLY A 80 -11.11 -5.20 -4.65
C GLY A 80 -11.78 -3.90 -5.08
N ASN A 81 -11.09 -2.77 -5.00
CA ASN A 81 -11.63 -1.45 -5.32
C ASN A 81 -11.91 -1.24 -6.81
N TYR A 82 -11.41 -2.11 -7.69
CA TYR A 82 -11.78 -2.10 -9.11
C TYR A 82 -13.01 -2.95 -9.39
N SER A 83 -13.11 -4.15 -8.83
CA SER A 83 -14.28 -5.00 -9.01
C SER A 83 -15.49 -4.56 -8.19
N ARG A 84 -15.29 -3.92 -7.04
CA ARG A 84 -16.34 -3.47 -6.11
C ARG A 84 -17.39 -4.55 -5.82
N GLY A 85 -16.91 -5.77 -5.64
CA GLY A 85 -17.76 -6.93 -5.40
C GLY A 85 -18.44 -7.49 -6.66
N ASN A 86 -18.29 -6.90 -7.84
CA ASN A 86 -18.79 -7.45 -9.08
C ASN A 86 -17.90 -8.63 -9.55
N PRO A 87 -18.39 -9.88 -9.56
CA PRO A 87 -17.59 -11.03 -9.93
C PRO A 87 -17.01 -10.96 -11.34
N LYS A 88 -17.70 -10.26 -12.26
CA LYS A 88 -17.28 -10.10 -13.66
C LYS A 88 -16.06 -9.18 -13.82
N LEU A 89 -15.73 -8.38 -12.81
CA LEU A 89 -14.59 -7.45 -12.84
C LEU A 89 -13.42 -7.90 -11.96
N ARG A 90 -13.49 -9.04 -11.28
CA ARG A 90 -12.39 -9.57 -10.44
C ARG A 90 -11.08 -9.78 -11.20
N TRP A 91 -11.19 -10.07 -12.50
CA TRP A 91 -10.01 -10.18 -13.35
C TRP A 91 -9.21 -8.88 -13.44
N LEU A 92 -9.88 -7.73 -13.31
CA LEU A 92 -9.21 -6.42 -13.35
C LEU A 92 -8.40 -6.17 -12.06
N ASP A 93 -8.94 -6.55 -10.88
CA ASP A 93 -8.15 -6.52 -9.65
C ASP A 93 -6.90 -7.40 -9.79
N ALA A 94 -7.05 -8.64 -10.28
CA ALA A 94 -5.93 -9.54 -10.49
C ALA A 94 -4.92 -8.98 -11.52
N LEU A 95 -5.40 -8.47 -12.65
CA LEU A 95 -4.55 -7.90 -13.70
C LEU A 95 -3.70 -6.75 -13.16
N VAL A 96 -4.33 -5.74 -12.57
CA VAL A 96 -3.60 -4.57 -12.02
C VAL A 96 -2.68 -5.01 -10.90
N GLY A 97 -3.19 -5.84 -9.96
CA GLY A 97 -2.44 -6.30 -8.81
C GLY A 97 -1.16 -7.05 -9.18
N HIS A 98 -1.24 -8.01 -10.09
CA HIS A 98 -0.06 -8.77 -10.54
C HIS A 98 0.89 -7.90 -11.38
N THR A 99 0.34 -7.18 -12.38
CA THR A 99 1.16 -6.46 -13.35
C THR A 99 2.02 -5.38 -12.70
N THR A 100 1.45 -4.63 -11.76
CA THR A 100 2.20 -3.54 -11.10
C THR A 100 3.29 -4.06 -10.16
N LEU A 101 3.06 -5.18 -9.48
CA LEU A 101 4.02 -5.76 -8.54
C LEU A 101 5.22 -6.46 -9.20
N ILE A 102 5.21 -6.69 -10.52
CA ILE A 102 6.38 -7.23 -11.23
C ILE A 102 7.60 -6.35 -10.98
N THR A 103 7.44 -5.02 -11.01
CA THR A 103 8.53 -4.07 -10.78
C THR A 103 9.14 -4.17 -9.37
N LEU A 104 8.38 -4.63 -8.38
CA LEU A 104 8.82 -4.84 -7.01
C LEU A 104 9.26 -6.29 -6.71
N ILE A 105 9.12 -7.21 -7.69
CA ILE A 105 9.42 -8.64 -7.53
C ILE A 105 8.54 -9.29 -6.44
N TYR A 106 7.30 -8.81 -6.27
CA TYR A 106 6.36 -9.32 -5.28
C TYR A 106 5.25 -10.15 -5.89
N PRO A 107 4.93 -11.32 -5.31
CA PRO A 107 3.78 -12.11 -5.69
C PRO A 107 2.49 -11.49 -5.10
N TYR A 108 1.57 -11.10 -5.97
CA TYR A 108 0.33 -10.41 -5.59
C TYR A 108 -0.48 -11.17 -4.54
N GLU A 109 -0.68 -12.48 -4.69
CA GLU A 109 -1.52 -13.26 -3.79
C GLU A 109 -0.96 -13.32 -2.35
N ILE A 110 0.37 -13.41 -2.21
CA ILE A 110 1.02 -13.38 -0.90
C ILE A 110 0.85 -11.99 -0.29
N LEU A 111 1.15 -10.96 -1.07
CA LEU A 111 1.07 -9.58 -0.57
C LEU A 111 -0.37 -9.20 -0.20
N ARG A 112 -1.35 -9.62 -1.02
CA ARG A 112 -2.76 -9.41 -0.73
C ARG A 112 -3.20 -10.08 0.57
N VAL A 113 -2.85 -11.33 0.79
CA VAL A 113 -3.31 -12.03 2.00
C VAL A 113 -2.64 -11.51 3.26
N THR A 114 -1.35 -11.15 3.21
CA THR A 114 -0.66 -10.52 4.35
C THR A 114 -1.22 -9.12 4.63
N HIS A 115 -1.51 -8.33 3.59
CA HIS A 115 -2.13 -7.02 3.75
C HIS A 115 -3.54 -7.09 4.37
N MET A 116 -4.38 -8.07 3.97
CA MET A 116 -5.66 -8.29 4.64
C MET A 116 -5.51 -8.71 6.11
N LYS A 117 -4.44 -9.44 6.45
CA LYS A 117 -4.11 -9.76 7.85
C LYS A 117 -3.61 -8.54 8.61
N HIS A 118 -2.81 -7.67 7.98
CA HIS A 118 -2.44 -6.37 8.55
C HIS A 118 -3.69 -5.56 8.94
N HIS A 119 -4.65 -5.37 8.04
CA HIS A 119 -5.90 -4.67 8.36
C HIS A 119 -6.71 -5.31 9.49
N ALA A 120 -6.73 -6.63 9.55
CA ALA A 120 -7.47 -7.36 10.59
C ALA A 120 -6.81 -7.30 11.98
N TYR A 121 -5.49 -7.14 12.01
CA TYR A 121 -4.68 -7.26 13.23
C TYR A 121 -3.67 -6.12 13.39
N THR A 122 -3.94 -4.97 12.81
CA THR A 122 -3.04 -3.81 12.82
C THR A 122 -2.44 -3.53 14.21
N ASN A 123 -1.12 -3.46 14.29
CA ASN A 123 -0.31 -3.27 15.50
C ASN A 123 -0.36 -4.42 16.52
N ASP A 124 -0.90 -5.59 16.17
CA ASP A 124 -0.77 -6.79 17.01
C ASP A 124 0.63 -7.41 16.83
N PRO A 125 1.44 -7.52 17.90
CA PRO A 125 2.84 -7.99 17.80
C PRO A 125 2.98 -9.45 17.34
N GLN A 126 1.89 -10.23 17.41
CA GLN A 126 1.91 -11.64 17.02
C GLN A 126 1.32 -11.86 15.62
N LYS A 127 0.31 -11.07 15.23
CA LYS A 127 -0.53 -11.36 14.08
C LYS A 127 -0.38 -10.34 12.94
N ASP A 128 0.12 -9.13 13.22
CA ASP A 128 0.32 -8.12 12.18
C ASP A 128 1.60 -8.41 11.37
N PRO A 129 1.50 -8.72 10.06
CA PRO A 129 2.67 -8.91 9.20
C PRO A 129 3.58 -7.68 9.10
N ASP A 130 3.04 -6.48 9.28
CA ASP A 130 3.78 -5.23 9.18
C ASP A 130 4.23 -4.67 10.53
N TYR A 131 4.05 -5.42 11.63
CA TYR A 131 4.37 -4.95 12.98
C TYR A 131 5.80 -4.42 13.10
N ASN A 132 6.78 -5.15 12.56
CA ASN A 132 8.20 -4.76 12.65
C ASN A 132 8.49 -3.46 11.89
N ASN A 133 7.78 -3.20 10.78
CA ASN A 133 7.89 -1.98 10.01
C ASN A 133 7.29 -0.79 10.79
N ALA A 134 6.07 -0.97 11.27
CA ALA A 134 5.32 0.04 12.01
C ALA A 134 6.00 0.45 13.32
N HIS A 135 6.65 -0.50 13.99
CA HIS A 135 7.29 -0.33 15.29
C HIS A 135 8.82 -0.28 15.22
N ALA A 136 9.38 0.03 14.05
CA ALA A 136 10.81 0.23 13.90
C ALA A 136 11.30 1.39 14.80
N LYS A 137 12.47 1.21 15.42
CA LYS A 137 13.02 2.16 16.41
C LYS A 137 13.35 3.54 15.83
N SER A 138 13.54 3.64 14.52
CA SER A 138 13.89 4.87 13.82
C SER A 138 13.66 4.72 12.32
N LEU A 139 13.64 5.85 11.60
CA LEU A 139 13.60 5.85 10.13
C LEU A 139 14.78 5.06 9.52
N PHE A 140 15.98 5.17 10.07
CA PHE A 140 17.12 4.39 9.60
C PHE A 140 16.90 2.89 9.81
N HIS A 141 16.30 2.49 10.95
CA HIS A 141 16.02 1.08 11.23
C HIS A 141 15.00 0.51 10.24
N VAL A 142 13.90 1.22 9.95
CA VAL A 142 12.92 0.72 8.97
C VAL A 142 13.51 0.64 7.56
N ILE A 143 14.33 1.61 7.14
CA ILE A 143 15.04 1.56 5.86
C ILE A 143 15.92 0.30 5.79
N LYS A 144 16.68 0.01 6.84
CA LYS A 144 17.55 -1.16 6.90
C LYS A 144 16.76 -2.47 6.76
N ILE A 145 15.74 -2.68 7.59
CA ILE A 145 14.95 -3.93 7.56
C ILE A 145 14.15 -4.10 6.26
N ALA A 146 13.71 -3.01 5.64
CA ALA A 146 13.08 -3.06 4.32
C ALA A 146 14.08 -3.42 3.22
N ALA A 147 15.29 -2.88 3.26
CA ALA A 147 16.33 -3.14 2.26
C ALA A 147 16.87 -4.57 2.34
N ASP A 148 17.07 -5.12 3.53
CA ASP A 148 17.58 -6.49 3.73
C ASP A 148 16.50 -7.56 3.65
N GLY A 149 15.21 -7.18 3.69
CA GLY A 149 14.07 -8.09 3.60
C GLY A 149 13.73 -8.79 4.92
N SER A 150 14.28 -8.34 6.06
CA SER A 150 14.01 -8.91 7.39
C SER A 150 12.74 -8.36 8.05
N SER A 151 12.00 -7.51 7.35
CA SER A 151 10.79 -6.87 7.86
C SER A 151 9.66 -7.84 8.16
N THR A 152 9.57 -8.94 7.41
CA THR A 152 8.48 -9.91 7.52
C THR A 152 9.02 -11.32 7.73
N ASP A 153 8.63 -11.92 8.84
CA ASP A 153 8.90 -13.34 9.13
C ASP A 153 7.74 -14.20 8.61
N PHE A 154 7.85 -14.66 7.38
CA PHE A 154 6.82 -15.49 6.75
C PHE A 154 6.62 -16.83 7.44
N GLN A 155 7.67 -17.44 8.03
CA GLN A 155 7.53 -18.70 8.75
C GLN A 155 6.65 -18.53 9.99
N LYS A 156 6.90 -17.49 10.78
CA LYS A 156 6.04 -17.12 11.91
C LYS A 156 4.57 -16.95 11.49
N TYR A 157 4.30 -16.29 10.38
CA TYR A 157 2.92 -16.07 9.94
C TYR A 157 2.26 -17.34 9.43
N LEU A 158 2.99 -18.23 8.78
CA LEU A 158 2.47 -19.55 8.44
C LEU A 158 2.07 -20.34 9.68
N GLU A 159 2.86 -20.28 10.75
CA GLU A 159 2.55 -20.91 12.04
C GLU A 159 1.33 -20.27 12.73
N VAL A 160 1.27 -18.92 12.77
CA VAL A 160 0.16 -18.17 13.40
C VAL A 160 -1.17 -18.40 12.69
N PHE A 161 -1.16 -18.59 11.37
CA PHE A 161 -2.34 -18.78 10.54
C PHE A 161 -2.47 -20.19 9.96
N ASP A 162 -1.86 -21.21 10.60
CA ASP A 162 -1.86 -22.59 10.13
C ASP A 162 -3.27 -23.20 9.98
N ASN A 163 -4.22 -22.77 10.81
CA ASN A 163 -5.62 -23.18 10.77
C ASN A 163 -6.51 -22.30 9.88
N ASP A 164 -5.98 -21.22 9.33
CA ASP A 164 -6.73 -20.34 8.40
C ASP A 164 -6.59 -20.86 6.96
N LYS A 165 -7.55 -21.69 6.55
CA LYS A 165 -7.58 -22.29 5.19
C LYS A 165 -7.59 -21.24 4.09
N ALA A 166 -8.22 -20.07 4.30
CA ALA A 166 -8.27 -19.00 3.30
C ALA A 166 -6.90 -18.35 3.14
N PHE A 167 -6.21 -18.10 4.25
CA PHE A 167 -4.84 -17.59 4.26
C PHE A 167 -3.89 -18.56 3.55
N ILE A 168 -3.84 -19.83 3.97
CA ILE A 168 -2.94 -20.85 3.41
C ILE A 168 -3.20 -21.06 1.90
N ASN A 169 -4.48 -21.11 1.47
CA ASN A 169 -4.81 -21.27 0.06
C ASN A 169 -4.34 -20.07 -0.77
N SER A 170 -4.53 -18.85 -0.30
CA SER A 170 -4.07 -17.65 -1.01
C SER A 170 -2.55 -17.54 -1.02
N PHE A 171 -1.90 -17.85 0.10
CA PHE A 171 -0.44 -17.88 0.20
C PHE A 171 0.15 -18.88 -0.81
N ASN A 172 -0.37 -20.11 -0.83
CA ASN A 172 0.10 -21.17 -1.74
C ASN A 172 -0.11 -20.83 -3.22
N LYS A 173 -1.15 -20.08 -3.58
CA LYS A 173 -1.33 -19.58 -4.95
C LYS A 173 -0.25 -18.56 -5.35
N GLY A 174 0.28 -17.80 -4.42
CA GLY A 174 1.36 -16.85 -4.67
C GLY A 174 2.74 -17.47 -4.82
N VAL A 175 2.97 -18.66 -4.26
CA VAL A 175 4.29 -19.34 -4.33
C VAL A 175 4.77 -19.57 -5.76
N PRO A 176 3.98 -20.12 -6.71
CA PRO A 176 4.41 -20.27 -8.10
C PRO A 176 4.78 -18.94 -8.75
N VAL A 177 4.03 -17.87 -8.47
CA VAL A 177 4.34 -16.53 -8.99
C VAL A 177 5.66 -16.01 -8.41
N ALA A 178 5.90 -16.20 -7.11
CA ALA A 178 7.17 -15.85 -6.48
C ALA A 178 8.36 -16.58 -7.11
N LEU A 179 8.20 -17.89 -7.38
CA LEU A 179 9.23 -18.70 -8.03
C LEU A 179 9.46 -18.25 -9.49
N LEU A 180 8.39 -17.95 -10.23
CA LEU A 180 8.47 -17.45 -11.60
C LEU A 180 9.22 -16.11 -11.67
N LEU A 181 8.89 -15.15 -10.80
CA LEU A 181 9.56 -13.85 -10.75
C LEU A 181 11.05 -14.00 -10.43
N ARG A 182 11.41 -14.89 -9.51
CA ARG A 182 12.81 -15.17 -9.17
C ARG A 182 13.54 -15.87 -10.32
N ALA A 183 12.90 -16.83 -10.99
CA ALA A 183 13.47 -17.49 -12.16
C ALA A 183 13.69 -16.50 -13.30
N ALA A 184 12.72 -15.64 -13.60
CA ALA A 184 12.86 -14.58 -14.60
C ALA A 184 14.03 -13.63 -14.25
N LEU A 185 14.14 -13.21 -12.98
CA LEU A 185 15.24 -12.38 -12.51
C LEU A 185 16.59 -13.08 -12.73
N MET A 186 16.71 -14.36 -12.36
CA MET A 186 17.94 -15.12 -12.55
C MET A 186 18.33 -15.28 -14.03
N VAL A 187 17.38 -15.54 -14.91
CA VAL A 187 17.62 -15.60 -16.36
C VAL A 187 18.12 -14.26 -16.88
N LEU A 188 17.48 -13.16 -16.48
CA LEU A 188 17.88 -11.82 -16.93
C LEU A 188 19.23 -11.40 -16.34
N VAL A 189 19.58 -11.81 -15.13
CA VAL A 189 20.92 -11.58 -14.54
C VAL A 189 22.00 -12.27 -15.35
N VAL A 190 21.72 -13.47 -15.89
CA VAL A 190 22.69 -14.19 -16.74
C VAL A 190 22.82 -13.53 -18.11
N LEU A 191 21.71 -13.08 -18.71
CA LEU A 191 21.70 -12.52 -20.07
C LEU A 191 22.12 -11.04 -20.12
N PHE A 192 21.68 -10.26 -19.14
CA PHE A 192 21.79 -8.81 -19.07
C PHE A 192 22.07 -8.34 -17.63
N PRO A 193 23.28 -8.67 -17.06
CA PRO A 193 23.52 -8.49 -15.61
C PRO A 193 23.40 -7.03 -15.14
N LEU A 194 23.98 -6.09 -15.89
CA LEU A 194 23.99 -4.69 -15.49
C LEU A 194 22.63 -4.02 -15.69
N GLU A 195 21.95 -4.33 -16.80
CA GLU A 195 20.60 -3.85 -17.07
C GLU A 195 19.61 -4.42 -16.05
N THR A 196 19.73 -5.70 -15.70
CA THR A 196 18.88 -6.32 -14.68
C THR A 196 19.09 -5.68 -13.31
N LEU A 197 20.33 -5.43 -12.95
CA LEU A 197 20.66 -4.72 -11.71
C LEU A 197 20.01 -3.34 -11.66
N LEU A 198 20.11 -2.56 -12.74
CA LEU A 198 19.72 -1.14 -12.76
C LEU A 198 18.29 -0.90 -13.26
N LEU A 199 17.66 -1.81 -14.04
CA LEU A 199 16.29 -1.64 -14.50
C LEU A 199 15.27 -2.40 -13.63
N TRP A 200 15.73 -3.34 -12.80
CA TRP A 200 14.81 -4.13 -11.99
C TRP A 200 15.22 -4.27 -10.53
N TRP A 201 16.37 -4.88 -10.22
CA TRP A 201 16.69 -5.27 -8.85
C TRP A 201 16.90 -4.06 -7.91
N VAL A 202 17.73 -3.08 -8.27
CA VAL A 202 17.96 -1.88 -7.45
C VAL A 202 16.71 -1.00 -7.38
N PRO A 203 16.00 -0.71 -8.50
CA PRO A 203 14.70 -0.04 -8.44
C PRO A 203 13.68 -0.74 -7.54
N ALA A 204 13.58 -2.07 -7.59
CA ALA A 204 12.69 -2.84 -6.71
C ALA A 204 13.05 -2.66 -5.23
N LYS A 205 14.34 -2.66 -4.88
CA LYS A 205 14.80 -2.40 -3.50
C LYS A 205 14.46 -0.99 -3.03
N ILE A 206 14.69 0.01 -3.88
CA ILE A 206 14.32 1.41 -3.57
C ILE A 206 12.80 1.53 -3.41
N GLY A 207 12.02 0.94 -4.31
CA GLY A 207 10.55 0.92 -4.24
C GLY A 207 10.04 0.21 -2.99
N THR A 208 10.66 -0.90 -2.58
CA THR A 208 10.34 -1.60 -1.32
C THR A 208 10.58 -0.70 -0.11
N VAL A 209 11.75 -0.06 -0.03
CA VAL A 209 12.07 0.88 1.07
C VAL A 209 11.06 2.03 1.09
N TYR A 210 10.78 2.62 -0.07
CA TYR A 210 9.82 3.70 -0.22
C TYR A 210 8.41 3.27 0.28
N THR A 211 7.93 2.12 -0.18
CA THR A 211 6.62 1.58 0.23
C THR A 211 6.59 1.32 1.74
N THR A 212 7.60 0.66 2.29
CA THR A 212 7.66 0.36 3.72
C THR A 212 7.66 1.63 4.57
N VAL A 213 8.42 2.65 4.18
CA VAL A 213 8.49 3.92 4.92
C VAL A 213 7.15 4.66 4.90
N PHE A 214 6.52 4.80 3.72
CA PHE A 214 5.34 5.64 3.59
C PHE A 214 4.03 4.91 3.86
N PHE A 215 3.92 3.61 3.60
CA PHE A 215 2.68 2.85 3.81
C PHE A 215 2.64 2.14 5.17
N ALA A 216 3.78 1.65 5.68
CA ALA A 216 3.79 0.89 6.92
C ALA A 216 4.36 1.68 8.13
N TYR A 217 5.43 2.46 7.97
CA TYR A 217 6.06 3.12 9.10
C TYR A 217 5.34 4.40 9.54
N TYR A 218 5.25 5.41 8.67
CA TYR A 218 4.71 6.72 9.08
C TYR A 218 3.24 6.69 9.53
N PRO A 219 2.32 5.97 8.84
CA PRO A 219 0.93 5.93 9.25
C PRO A 219 0.69 5.24 10.60
N HIS A 220 1.59 4.33 11.00
CA HIS A 220 1.45 3.51 12.20
C HIS A 220 2.38 3.93 13.35
N LEU A 221 3.28 4.89 13.12
CA LEU A 221 4.25 5.33 14.12
C LEU A 221 3.56 5.92 15.36
N GLY A 222 3.79 5.29 16.54
CA GLY A 222 3.24 5.74 17.81
C GLY A 222 1.74 5.47 18.00
N THR A 223 1.17 4.58 17.18
CA THR A 223 -0.23 4.14 17.27
C THR A 223 -0.36 2.85 18.08
N SER A 224 -1.58 2.42 18.37
CA SER A 224 -1.90 1.23 19.16
C SER A 224 -2.94 0.38 18.45
N THR A 225 -3.28 -0.78 18.98
CA THR A 225 -4.36 -1.62 18.44
C THR A 225 -5.73 -0.96 18.57
N GLY A 226 -6.62 -1.19 17.62
CA GLY A 226 -8.02 -0.78 17.65
C GLY A 226 -8.41 0.24 16.59
N ARG A 227 -9.60 0.05 16.01
CA ARG A 227 -10.12 0.66 14.79
C ARG A 227 -9.84 2.16 14.60
N TYR A 228 -9.85 2.98 15.65
CA TYR A 228 -9.63 4.43 15.55
C TYR A 228 -8.27 4.85 16.12
N LYS A 229 -7.40 3.89 16.47
CA LYS A 229 -6.12 4.11 17.15
C LYS A 229 -4.95 3.44 16.47
N ASP A 230 -5.21 2.63 15.45
CA ASP A 230 -4.24 1.78 14.76
C ASP A 230 -3.46 2.51 13.66
N THR A 231 -3.94 3.67 13.28
CA THR A 231 -3.32 4.57 12.30
C THR A 231 -3.49 6.02 12.72
N ARG A 232 -2.76 6.92 12.07
CA ARG A 232 -2.79 8.34 12.41
C ARG A 232 -2.74 9.24 11.17
N PHE A 233 -3.24 10.46 11.33
CA PHE A 233 -2.87 11.57 10.46
C PHE A 233 -1.46 12.04 10.83
N TRP A 234 -0.63 12.37 9.83
CA TRP A 234 0.72 12.88 10.06
C TRP A 234 1.11 13.91 9.00
N SER A 235 1.91 14.89 9.41
CA SER A 235 2.42 15.91 8.50
C SER A 235 3.81 15.53 7.95
N HIS A 236 4.12 16.02 6.76
CA HIS A 236 5.43 15.85 6.15
C HIS A 236 5.77 17.06 5.28
N TRP A 237 7.06 17.37 5.15
CA TRP A 237 7.53 18.46 4.29
C TRP A 237 7.34 18.17 2.79
N MET A 238 7.26 16.88 2.42
CA MET A 238 7.08 16.42 1.05
C MET A 238 5.64 16.64 0.58
N PRO A 239 5.40 17.09 -0.65
CA PRO A 239 4.07 17.13 -1.24
C PRO A 239 3.37 15.78 -1.16
N ARG A 240 2.07 15.77 -0.81
CA ARG A 240 1.34 14.54 -0.53
C ARG A 240 1.32 13.52 -1.68
N TYR A 241 1.37 13.97 -2.94
CA TYR A 241 1.42 13.05 -4.08
C TYR A 241 2.78 12.37 -4.28
N LEU A 242 3.86 12.91 -3.71
CA LEU A 242 5.17 12.23 -3.74
C LEU A 242 5.28 11.13 -2.69
N ASN A 243 4.37 11.05 -1.73
CA ASN A 243 4.25 9.95 -0.77
C ASN A 243 2.89 9.26 -0.84
N HIS A 244 2.24 9.32 -2.02
CA HIS A 244 0.93 8.72 -2.30
C HIS A 244 -0.18 9.19 -1.35
N SER A 245 -0.10 10.41 -0.83
CA SER A 245 -1.04 10.92 0.18
C SER A 245 -1.18 10.03 1.41
N MET A 246 -0.14 9.29 1.80
CA MET A 246 -0.18 8.37 2.92
C MET A 246 -0.37 9.06 4.28
N GLN A 247 -0.28 10.39 4.34
CA GLN A 247 -0.80 11.17 5.48
C GLN A 247 -2.27 10.89 5.74
N LEU A 248 -3.01 10.46 4.72
CA LEU A 248 -4.45 10.19 4.74
C LEU A 248 -4.77 8.70 4.94
N HIS A 249 -3.76 7.85 5.08
CA HIS A 249 -3.90 6.39 5.12
C HIS A 249 -4.80 5.88 6.26
N PHE A 250 -4.98 6.64 7.32
CA PHE A 250 -5.91 6.32 8.40
C PHE A 250 -7.37 6.19 7.92
N ILE A 251 -7.80 6.98 6.89
CA ILE A 251 -9.14 6.84 6.33
C ILE A 251 -9.29 5.53 5.55
N HIS A 252 -8.22 5.08 4.89
CA HIS A 252 -8.17 3.79 4.26
C HIS A 252 -8.32 2.63 5.26
N HIS A 253 -7.65 2.66 6.41
CA HIS A 253 -7.85 1.65 7.47
C HIS A 253 -9.27 1.64 8.03
N LEU A 254 -9.91 2.80 8.15
CA LEU A 254 -11.29 2.89 8.62
C LEU A 254 -12.32 2.42 7.57
N HIS A 255 -12.09 2.78 6.31
CA HIS A 255 -13.02 2.58 5.20
C HIS A 255 -12.30 2.17 3.90
N PRO A 256 -11.70 0.97 3.83
CA PRO A 256 -10.81 0.57 2.71
C PRO A 256 -11.51 0.46 1.35
N SER A 257 -12.83 0.52 1.32
CA SER A 257 -13.61 0.60 0.07
C SER A 257 -13.67 2.00 -0.54
N ILE A 258 -13.22 3.04 0.16
CA ILE A 258 -13.06 4.38 -0.42
C ILE A 258 -11.77 4.36 -1.24
N GLY A 259 -11.89 4.58 -2.54
CA GLY A 259 -10.71 4.57 -3.40
C GLY A 259 -9.84 5.81 -3.18
N HIS A 260 -8.56 5.66 -3.41
CA HIS A 260 -7.52 6.63 -3.10
C HIS A 260 -7.83 8.08 -3.53
N PHE A 261 -8.37 8.29 -4.74
CA PHE A 261 -8.69 9.64 -5.23
C PHE A 261 -9.92 10.28 -4.56
N ASP A 262 -10.70 9.51 -3.81
CA ASP A 262 -11.84 10.00 -3.04
C ASP A 262 -11.53 10.15 -1.54
N GLU A 263 -10.36 9.66 -1.06
CA GLU A 263 -9.92 9.83 0.33
C GLU A 263 -9.91 11.30 0.80
N PRO A 264 -9.42 12.29 0.04
CA PRO A 264 -9.47 13.68 0.47
C PRO A 264 -10.88 14.19 0.74
N LYS A 265 -11.86 13.82 -0.11
CA LYS A 265 -13.28 14.17 0.09
C LYS A 265 -13.86 13.46 1.30
N ALA A 266 -13.47 12.19 1.49
CA ALA A 266 -13.93 11.41 2.63
C ALA A 266 -13.44 12.01 3.96
N ILE A 267 -12.20 12.45 4.00
CA ILE A 267 -11.63 13.09 5.19
C ILE A 267 -12.33 14.41 5.48
N GLU A 268 -12.55 15.27 4.49
CA GLU A 268 -13.30 16.51 4.69
C GLU A 268 -14.70 16.26 5.24
N ALA A 269 -15.41 15.27 4.71
CA ALA A 269 -16.75 14.90 5.16
C ALA A 269 -16.80 14.22 6.53
N LEU A 270 -15.77 13.43 6.85
CA LEU A 270 -15.71 12.64 8.08
C LEU A 270 -14.91 13.30 9.21
N LYS A 271 -14.22 14.43 8.98
CA LYS A 271 -13.38 15.10 9.98
C LYS A 271 -14.07 15.25 11.35
N PRO A 272 -15.33 15.70 11.47
CA PRO A 272 -15.98 15.80 12.76
C PRO A 272 -16.10 14.46 13.50
N PHE A 273 -16.36 13.37 12.76
CA PHE A 273 -16.42 12.00 13.31
C PHE A 273 -15.04 11.53 13.77
N LEU A 274 -13.99 11.80 12.97
CA LEU A 274 -12.61 11.41 13.27
C LEU A 274 -12.12 12.09 14.55
N VAL A 275 -12.40 13.39 14.71
CA VAL A 275 -12.09 14.15 15.92
C VAL A 275 -12.86 13.61 17.13
N ALA A 276 -14.19 13.40 16.98
CA ALA A 276 -15.02 12.86 18.06
C ALA A 276 -14.61 11.44 18.49
N ARG A 277 -14.01 10.65 17.58
CA ARG A 277 -13.48 9.31 17.83
C ARG A 277 -12.07 9.31 18.41
N GLY A 278 -11.39 10.47 18.45
CA GLY A 278 -10.02 10.59 18.94
C GLY A 278 -9.01 9.86 18.04
N VAL A 279 -9.22 9.90 16.70
CA VAL A 279 -8.21 9.40 15.75
C VAL A 279 -6.94 10.22 15.92
N PRO A 280 -5.75 9.58 16.08
CA PRO A 280 -4.52 10.30 16.32
C PRO A 280 -4.21 11.32 15.21
N GLY A 281 -4.02 12.59 15.60
CA GLY A 281 -3.76 13.70 14.70
C GLY A 281 -4.99 14.25 13.95
N ALA A 282 -6.20 13.76 14.22
CA ALA A 282 -7.42 14.20 13.51
C ALA A 282 -7.73 15.70 13.74
N ASP A 283 -7.36 16.25 14.89
CA ASP A 283 -7.46 17.67 15.24
C ASP A 283 -6.56 18.56 14.37
N GLN A 284 -5.51 17.99 13.79
CA GLN A 284 -4.54 18.68 12.93
C GLN A 284 -4.93 18.63 11.45
N ILE A 285 -6.00 17.92 11.08
CA ILE A 285 -6.44 17.82 9.69
C ILE A 285 -6.92 19.21 9.20
N PRO A 286 -6.37 19.75 8.09
CA PRO A 286 -6.86 20.99 7.50
C PRO A 286 -8.34 20.89 7.07
N ASP A 287 -9.06 22.01 7.08
CA ASP A 287 -10.48 22.04 6.67
C ASP A 287 -10.67 21.76 5.17
N ARG A 288 -9.64 22.02 4.36
CA ARG A 288 -9.64 21.74 2.92
C ARG A 288 -8.36 21.01 2.53
N ILE A 289 -8.51 19.71 2.21
CA ILE A 289 -7.39 18.85 1.79
C ILE A 289 -7.34 18.73 0.27
N ILE A 290 -8.47 18.75 -0.41
CA ILE A 290 -8.59 18.44 -1.85
C ILE A 290 -7.63 19.29 -2.68
N TYR A 291 -7.54 20.57 -2.37
CA TYR A 291 -6.72 21.54 -3.11
C TYR A 291 -5.37 21.83 -2.46
N ASN A 292 -5.02 21.14 -1.37
CA ASN A 292 -3.77 21.38 -0.67
C ASN A 292 -2.74 20.29 -1.04
N PRO A 293 -1.78 20.57 -1.96
CA PRO A 293 -0.72 19.63 -2.30
C PRO A 293 0.30 19.46 -1.15
N LEU A 294 0.41 20.45 -0.30
CA LEU A 294 1.30 20.47 0.84
C LEU A 294 0.44 20.49 2.09
N ILE A 295 0.26 19.32 2.71
CA ILE A 295 -0.29 19.28 4.06
C ILE A 295 0.86 19.70 4.98
N LYS A 296 1.08 21.01 5.06
CA LYS A 296 1.98 21.64 6.00
C LYS A 296 1.15 22.17 7.17
N PHE A 297 1.64 21.97 8.34
CA PHE A 297 1.16 22.59 9.57
C PHE A 297 2.09 23.74 9.94
#